data_8fd3959c2a3e9efc4e1891ed2148752b
#
_entry.id   8fd3959c2a3e9efc4e1891ed2148752b
#
_cell.length_a   1.000
_cell.length_b   1.000
_cell.length_c   1.000
_cell.angle_alpha   90.00
_cell.angle_beta   90.00
_cell.angle_gamma   90.00
#
_symmetry.space_group_name_H-M   'P 1'
#
loop_
_entity.id
_entity.type
_entity.pdbx_description
1 polymer ?
#
loop_
_entity_poly.entity_id
_entity_poly.type
_entity_poly.pdbx_seq_one_letter_code
_entity_poly.pdbx_strand_id
1 'polypeptide(L)'
;MPDPGKPSLRQEPPYRLVVAPGARRALAESLPEAAAFAAWEFISGPLLERPGIVGIPLRPPFAGLWRAKRGEYRVRYRVNDDTKEVTVLHIDHRRDAYKS
;
A
#
# COMPACT_ATOMS: atom_id res chain seq x y z
N MET A 1 2.57 9.29 -30.18
CA MET A 1 2.07 9.83 -29.13
C MET A 1 0.83 9.16 -28.78
N PRO A 2 0.69 8.94 -27.66
CA PRO A 2 -0.46 8.34 -27.32
C PRO A 2 -1.44 9.36 -27.45
N ASP A 3 -2.45 8.99 -27.95
CA ASP A 3 -3.48 9.74 -28.03
C ASP A 3 -3.80 10.14 -26.68
N PRO A 4 -4.05 11.30 -26.49
CA PRO A 4 -4.33 11.74 -25.17
C PRO A 4 -5.51 11.07 -24.62
N GLY A 5 -6.34 10.64 -25.39
CA GLY A 5 -7.44 10.01 -24.86
C GLY A 5 -7.24 8.59 -24.62
N LYS A 6 -6.14 8.07 -25.03
CA LYS A 6 -5.95 6.80 -24.91
C LYS A 6 -5.36 6.48 -23.65
N PRO A 7 -5.81 5.61 -23.01
CA PRO A 7 -5.30 5.24 -21.76
C PRO A 7 -3.97 4.82 -21.87
N SER A 8 -3.60 4.87 -22.94
CA SER A 8 -2.36 4.62 -23.11
C SER A 8 -2.00 3.32 -22.73
N LEU A 9 -0.93 3.11 -23.06
CA LEU A 9 -0.42 1.94 -22.78
C LEU A 9 -0.23 1.72 -21.35
N ARG A 10 -0.30 2.74 -20.60
CA ARG A 10 -0.13 2.61 -19.27
C ARG A 10 -1.45 2.78 -18.65
N GLN A 11 -2.03 1.77 -18.21
CA GLN A 11 -3.29 1.83 -17.61
C GLN A 11 -3.19 2.37 -16.25
N GLU A 12 -4.16 3.10 -15.82
CA GLU A 12 -4.21 3.50 -14.46
C GLU A 12 -4.59 2.31 -13.63
N PRO A 13 -4.11 2.20 -12.42
CA PRO A 13 -4.51 1.08 -11.58
C PRO A 13 -5.99 1.15 -11.32
N PRO A 14 -6.63 0.00 -11.12
CA PRO A 14 -8.07 0.01 -10.86
C PRO A 14 -8.46 0.62 -9.53
N TYR A 15 -7.55 0.68 -8.57
CA TYR A 15 -7.88 1.26 -7.27
C TYR A 15 -7.16 2.57 -7.06
N ARG A 16 -7.77 3.43 -6.25
CA ARG A 16 -7.17 4.70 -5.88
C ARG A 16 -6.50 4.56 -4.53
N LEU A 17 -5.45 5.31 -4.32
CA LEU A 17 -4.69 5.24 -3.09
C LEU A 17 -5.10 6.33 -2.12
N VAL A 18 -5.35 5.91 -0.87
CA VAL A 18 -5.55 6.85 0.21
C VAL A 18 -4.51 6.49 1.26
N VAL A 19 -3.75 7.46 1.72
CA VAL A 19 -2.70 7.21 2.70
C VAL A 19 -3.12 7.86 4.01
N ALA A 20 -3.35 7.04 5.03
CA ALA A 20 -3.77 7.53 6.32
C ALA A 20 -2.61 8.25 7.00
N PRO A 21 -2.90 9.09 7.99
CA PRO A 21 -1.84 9.89 8.63
C PRO A 21 -0.68 9.08 9.18
N GLY A 22 -0.96 7.92 9.78
CA GLY A 22 0.12 7.10 10.33
C GLY A 22 1.05 6.60 9.24
N ALA A 23 0.48 6.18 8.12
CA ALA A 23 1.31 5.72 7.02
C ALA A 23 2.06 6.86 6.38
N ARG A 24 1.42 8.03 6.30
CA ARG A 24 2.07 9.19 5.74
C ARG A 24 3.29 9.58 6.58
N ARG A 25 3.12 9.53 7.90
CA ARG A 25 4.23 9.87 8.80
C ARG A 25 5.35 8.85 8.65
N ALA A 26 5.02 7.57 8.47
CA ALA A 26 6.04 6.57 8.29
C ALA A 26 6.87 6.86 7.04
N LEU A 27 6.20 7.22 5.97
CA LEU A 27 6.91 7.52 4.73
C LEU A 27 7.79 8.76 4.86
N ALA A 28 7.32 9.74 5.61
CA ALA A 28 8.04 11.00 5.71
C ALA A 28 9.11 11.00 6.79
N GLU A 29 8.91 10.24 7.84
CA GLU A 29 9.79 10.37 9.00
C GLU A 29 10.36 9.10 9.58
N SER A 30 9.57 8.04 9.66
CA SER A 30 9.99 6.87 10.42
C SER A 30 10.80 5.86 9.65
N LEU A 31 10.52 5.70 8.38
CA LEU A 31 11.22 4.69 7.59
C LEU A 31 12.56 5.19 7.11
N PRO A 32 13.55 4.33 7.04
CA PRO A 32 14.78 4.71 6.35
C PRO A 32 14.45 5.10 4.93
N GLU A 33 15.23 5.98 4.37
CA GLU A 33 14.93 6.53 3.07
C GLU A 33 14.72 5.48 1.99
N ALA A 34 15.58 4.49 1.94
CA ALA A 34 15.43 3.46 0.92
C ALA A 34 14.16 2.66 1.12
N ALA A 35 13.79 2.39 2.38
CA ALA A 35 12.57 1.67 2.66
C ALA A 35 11.35 2.52 2.32
N ALA A 36 11.42 3.81 2.58
CA ALA A 36 10.31 4.70 2.27
C ALA A 36 10.09 4.75 0.77
N PHE A 37 11.16 4.82 0.01
CA PHE A 37 11.05 4.85 -1.44
C PHE A 37 10.44 3.54 -1.95
N ALA A 38 10.94 2.42 -1.45
CA ALA A 38 10.42 1.13 -1.88
C ALA A 38 8.97 0.96 -1.49
N ALA A 39 8.59 1.42 -0.30
CA ALA A 39 7.21 1.33 0.14
C ALA A 39 6.31 2.17 -0.75
N TRP A 40 6.75 3.36 -1.09
CA TRP A 40 5.97 4.22 -1.96
C TRP A 40 5.75 3.58 -3.33
N GLU A 41 6.82 2.99 -3.89
CA GLU A 41 6.69 2.34 -5.18
C GLU A 41 5.66 1.22 -5.12
N PHE A 42 5.65 0.50 -4.02
CA PHE A 42 4.71 -0.61 -3.88
C PHE A 42 3.27 -0.12 -3.71
N ILE A 43 3.03 0.83 -2.82
CA ILE A 43 1.66 1.23 -2.53
C ILE A 43 1.07 2.07 -3.64
N SER A 44 1.90 2.71 -4.45
CA SER A 44 1.37 3.51 -5.55
C SER A 44 1.29 2.73 -6.85
N GLY A 45 1.73 1.50 -6.85
CA GLY A 45 1.71 0.68 -8.06
C GLY A 45 1.08 -0.68 -7.80
N PRO A 46 1.90 -1.70 -7.52
CA PRO A 46 1.37 -3.07 -7.42
C PRO A 46 0.21 -3.23 -6.45
N LEU A 47 0.23 -2.51 -5.33
CA LEU A 47 -0.85 -2.65 -4.37
C LEU A 47 -2.18 -2.23 -4.96
N LEU A 48 -2.18 -1.21 -5.79
CA LEU A 48 -3.42 -0.70 -6.37
C LEU A 48 -3.90 -1.54 -7.54
N GLU A 49 -3.05 -2.36 -8.07
CA GLU A 49 -3.45 -3.20 -9.17
C GLU A 49 -4.15 -4.46 -8.70
N ARG A 50 -3.63 -5.09 -7.67
CA ARG A 50 -4.22 -6.32 -7.18
C ARG A 50 -4.12 -6.41 -5.67
N PRO A 51 -4.85 -5.58 -4.96
CA PRO A 51 -4.72 -5.56 -3.50
C PRO A 51 -5.09 -6.88 -2.84
N GLY A 52 -5.92 -7.69 -3.46
CA GLY A 52 -6.28 -8.95 -2.87
C GLY A 52 -5.31 -10.07 -3.17
N ILE A 53 -4.32 -9.81 -4.02
CA ILE A 53 -3.34 -10.81 -4.39
C ILE A 53 -2.01 -10.55 -3.71
N VAL A 54 -1.63 -9.30 -3.59
CA VAL A 54 -0.31 -8.97 -3.06
C VAL A 54 -0.23 -9.04 -1.55
N GLY A 55 -1.35 -9.21 -0.88
CA GLY A 55 -1.36 -9.31 0.58
C GLY A 55 -2.28 -10.41 1.02
N ILE A 56 -2.42 -10.54 2.33
CA ILE A 56 -3.31 -11.53 2.91
C ILE A 56 -4.22 -10.86 3.90
N PRO A 57 -5.44 -11.36 4.05
CA PRO A 57 -6.35 -10.78 5.03
C PRO A 57 -5.94 -11.17 6.43
N LEU A 58 -6.19 -10.30 7.38
CA LEU A 58 -5.87 -10.57 8.76
C LEU A 58 -7.04 -11.27 9.42
N ARG A 59 -6.74 -12.04 10.47
CA ARG A 59 -7.76 -12.78 11.16
C ARG A 59 -8.43 -11.90 12.18
N PRO A 60 -9.62 -12.28 12.63
CA PRO A 60 -10.25 -11.54 13.71
C PRO A 60 -9.30 -11.44 14.89
N PRO A 61 -9.33 -10.35 15.63
CA PRO A 61 -10.34 -9.29 15.52
C PRO A 61 -10.00 -8.22 14.48
N PHE A 62 -9.03 -8.49 13.64
CA PHE A 62 -8.61 -7.53 12.63
C PHE A 62 -9.28 -7.75 11.29
N ALA A 63 -10.47 -8.33 11.30
CA ALA A 63 -11.17 -8.60 10.04
C ALA A 63 -11.35 -7.31 9.26
N GLY A 64 -11.22 -7.40 7.97
CA GLY A 64 -11.32 -6.21 7.13
C GLY A 64 -10.00 -5.57 6.83
N LEU A 65 -8.96 -5.98 7.53
CA LEU A 65 -7.63 -5.45 7.27
C LEU A 65 -6.79 -6.46 6.53
N TRP A 66 -5.83 -5.96 5.79
CA TRP A 66 -4.92 -6.78 4.99
C TRP A 66 -3.49 -6.41 5.32
N ARG A 67 -2.59 -7.33 5.07
CA ARG A 67 -1.19 -7.09 5.28
C ARG A 67 -0.39 -7.56 4.08
N ALA A 68 0.54 -6.75 3.64
CA ALA A 68 1.49 -7.13 2.61
C ALA A 68 2.88 -6.94 3.16
N LYS A 69 3.72 -7.97 3.03
CA LYS A 69 5.07 -7.90 3.53
C LYS A 69 5.99 -7.84 2.34
N ARG A 70 6.89 -6.87 2.33
CA ARG A 70 7.83 -6.73 1.23
C ARG A 70 9.18 -6.33 1.78
N GLY A 71 10.15 -7.22 1.60
CA GLY A 71 11.51 -6.89 2.03
C GLY A 71 11.54 -6.49 3.47
N GLU A 72 11.91 -5.25 3.71
CA GLU A 72 12.11 -4.77 5.06
C GLU A 72 10.93 -4.03 5.64
N TYR A 73 9.82 -3.99 4.95
CA TYR A 73 8.69 -3.26 5.48
C TYR A 73 7.41 -4.06 5.31
N ARG A 74 6.39 -3.67 6.07
CA ARG A 74 5.08 -4.26 6.00
C ARG A 74 4.06 -3.18 5.86
N VAL A 75 3.03 -3.45 5.09
CA VAL A 75 1.97 -2.48 4.84
C VAL A 75 0.67 -3.09 5.32
N ARG A 76 -0.07 -2.34 6.15
CA ARG A 76 -1.41 -2.75 6.52
C ARG A 76 -2.38 -1.85 5.79
N TYR A 77 -3.38 -2.42 5.22
CA TYR A 77 -4.29 -1.63 4.39
C TYR A 77 -5.70 -2.21 4.41
N ARG A 78 -6.61 -1.42 3.92
CA ARG A 78 -8.01 -1.79 3.83
C ARG A 78 -8.44 -1.59 2.39
N VAL A 79 -9.29 -2.48 1.89
CA VAL A 79 -9.74 -2.39 0.51
C VAL A 79 -11.24 -2.13 0.50
N ASN A 80 -11.65 -1.13 -0.25
CA ASN A 80 -13.08 -0.86 -0.44
C ASN A 80 -13.36 -1.10 -1.91
N ASP A 81 -14.02 -2.22 -2.19
CA ASP A 81 -14.31 -2.58 -3.57
C ASP A 81 -15.41 -1.76 -4.18
N ASP A 82 -16.27 -1.18 -3.36
CA ASP A 82 -17.34 -0.35 -3.90
C ASP A 82 -16.81 0.95 -4.45
N THR A 83 -15.89 1.58 -3.74
CA THR A 83 -15.35 2.84 -4.19
C THR A 83 -14.03 2.66 -4.91
N LYS A 84 -13.52 1.43 -4.94
CA LYS A 84 -12.24 1.14 -5.56
C LYS A 84 -11.13 1.94 -4.91
N GLU A 85 -11.08 1.88 -3.60
CA GLU A 85 -10.05 2.56 -2.84
C GLU A 85 -9.26 1.61 -1.97
N VAL A 86 -7.96 1.82 -1.91
CA VAL A 86 -7.12 1.11 -0.97
C VAL A 86 -6.60 2.16 -0.02
N THR A 87 -6.87 1.99 1.27
CA THR A 87 -6.40 2.91 2.29
C THR A 87 -5.24 2.26 3.01
N VAL A 88 -4.07 2.85 2.91
CA VAL A 88 -2.90 2.35 3.61
C VAL A 88 -2.90 2.96 4.99
N LEU A 89 -3.01 2.11 6.01
CA LEU A 89 -3.16 2.56 7.38
C LEU A 89 -1.83 2.64 8.11
N HIS A 90 -0.95 1.71 7.83
CA HIS A 90 0.29 1.63 8.57
C HIS A 90 1.39 1.07 7.70
N ILE A 91 2.59 1.57 7.87
CA ILE A 91 3.76 1.01 7.21
C ILE A 91 4.81 0.87 8.28
N ASP A 92 5.24 -0.36 8.56
CA ASP A 92 6.22 -0.63 9.60
C ASP A 92 7.51 -1.13 8.96
N HIS A 93 8.63 -0.70 9.51
CA HIS A 93 9.90 -1.24 9.12
C HIS A 93 10.09 -2.56 9.86
N ARG A 94 10.79 -3.50 9.24
CA ARG A 94 10.95 -4.80 9.86
C ARG A 94 11.58 -4.67 11.24
N ARG A 95 12.42 -3.68 11.42
CA ARG A 95 13.03 -3.46 12.69
C ARG A 95 12.00 -3.16 13.76
N ASP A 96 11.02 -2.36 13.41
CA ASP A 96 9.99 -1.99 14.34
C ASP A 96 9.09 -3.16 14.68
N ALA A 97 8.99 -4.10 13.77
CA ALA A 97 8.13 -5.23 13.98
C ALA A 97 8.63 -6.13 15.08
N TYR A 98 9.89 -6.05 15.41
CA TYR A 98 10.44 -6.86 16.46
C TYR A 98 10.51 -6.16 17.81
N LYS A 99 10.07 -4.90 17.85
CA LYS A 99 10.04 -4.22 19.10
C LYS A 99 8.67 -4.39 19.61
N SER A 100 8.49 -4.70 20.77
CA SER A 100 7.15 -4.85 21.21
C SER A 100 6.73 -3.97 22.19
#